data_be0f92c91f5836bd52d77a9dad65be6f
#
_entry.id   be0f92c91f5836bd52d77a9dad65be6f
#
_cell.length_a   1.000
_cell.length_b   1.000
_cell.length_c   1.000
_cell.angle_alpha   90.00
_cell.angle_beta   90.00
_cell.angle_gamma   90.00
#
_symmetry.space_group_name_H-M   'P 1'
#
loop_
_entity.id
_entity.type
_entity.pdbx_description
1 polymer ?
#
loop_
_entity_poly.entity_id
_entity_poly.type
_entity_poly.pdbx_seq_one_letter_code
_entity_poly.pdbx_strand_id
1 'polypeptide(L)'
;MPEDRVDRRLAAIFAADIAGYSRLMGVDEEGTLRQLKAHRKELVNPKITEHRGRIVKTTGDGMLVEFVSVVDAVRCAVDIQRGMAERTSDLPAEKRIEFRVGINVGDIISDTNDIYGDGVNVAARLEALAEPGGIMVSRTVHDQVRDKLSFGFKDMGEQPVKNIARPIGVYQVSLIENT
;
A
#
# COMPACT_ATOMS: atom_id res chain seq x y z
N MET A 1 13.08 10.63 -31.60
CA MET A 1 13.01 10.16 -30.94
C MET A 1 12.24 10.20 -30.01
N PRO A 2 11.76 9.70 -29.67
CA PRO A 2 10.77 9.73 -28.91
C PRO A 2 11.17 9.50 -27.67
N GLU A 3 11.56 10.16 -27.15
CA GLU A 3 12.03 10.02 -26.05
C GLU A 3 11.07 9.89 -25.02
N ASP A 4 10.01 10.49 -24.90
CA ASP A 4 9.08 10.38 -23.80
C ASP A 4 8.00 9.37 -24.07
N ARG A 5 8.36 8.12 -24.02
CA ARG A 5 7.39 7.11 -24.19
C ARG A 5 6.45 7.08 -23.02
N VAL A 6 5.19 7.22 -23.30
CA VAL A 6 4.12 7.13 -22.31
C VAL A 6 3.36 5.84 -22.59
N ASP A 7 3.37 4.93 -21.63
CA ASP A 7 2.64 3.67 -21.74
C ASP A 7 1.38 3.73 -20.90
N ARG A 8 0.27 3.25 -21.47
CA ARG A 8 -0.98 3.09 -20.73
C ARG A 8 -1.20 1.60 -20.51
N ARG A 9 -1.52 1.21 -19.28
CA ARG A 9 -1.77 -0.21 -18.98
C ARG A 9 -2.59 -0.37 -17.70
N LEU A 10 -3.14 -1.57 -17.55
CA LEU A 10 -3.81 -1.94 -16.31
C LEU A 10 -2.75 -2.45 -15.33
N ALA A 11 -2.80 -2.00 -14.09
CA ALA A 11 -1.85 -2.41 -13.07
C ALA A 11 -2.50 -2.43 -11.70
N ALA A 12 -1.94 -3.23 -10.80
CA ALA A 12 -2.27 -3.15 -9.38
C ALA A 12 -1.32 -2.13 -8.75
N ILE A 13 -1.89 -1.16 -8.06
CA ILE A 13 -1.15 -0.06 -7.44
C ILE A 13 -1.22 -0.22 -5.93
N PHE A 14 -0.07 -0.23 -5.29
CA PHE A 14 0.09 -0.38 -3.85
C PHE A 14 0.69 0.92 -3.34
N ALA A 15 -0.05 1.64 -2.51
CA ALA A 15 0.43 2.88 -1.89
C ALA A 15 0.55 2.66 -0.39
N ALA A 16 1.64 3.11 0.20
CA ALA A 16 1.88 2.97 1.63
C ALA A 16 2.52 4.22 2.21
N ASP A 17 2.23 4.51 3.46
CA ASP A 17 2.91 5.55 4.22
C ASP A 17 2.97 5.13 5.68
N ILE A 18 3.64 5.92 6.52
CA ILE A 18 3.74 5.68 7.95
C ILE A 18 2.67 6.49 8.67
N ALA A 19 1.87 5.80 9.50
CA ALA A 19 0.90 6.47 10.34
C ALA A 19 1.61 7.36 11.36
N GLY A 20 1.23 8.63 11.43
CA GLY A 20 1.82 9.55 12.40
C GLY A 20 3.29 9.86 12.20
N TYR A 21 3.76 9.87 10.97
CA TYR A 21 5.17 10.10 10.65
C TYR A 21 5.70 11.41 11.23
N SER A 22 4.95 12.51 11.10
CA SER A 22 5.37 13.81 11.62
C SER A 22 5.56 13.76 13.13
N ARG A 23 4.69 13.06 13.84
CA ARG A 23 4.79 12.89 15.30
C ARG A 23 6.05 12.10 15.66
N LEU A 24 6.28 10.99 14.96
CA LEU A 24 7.46 10.16 15.20
C LEU A 24 8.76 10.95 14.95
N MET A 25 8.79 11.70 13.86
CA MET A 25 9.95 12.55 13.52
C MET A 25 10.14 13.65 14.54
N GLY A 26 9.06 14.21 15.07
CA GLY A 26 9.14 15.25 16.09
C GLY A 26 9.69 14.76 17.42
N VAL A 27 9.48 13.49 17.74
CA VAL A 27 9.97 12.90 18.99
C VAL A 27 11.42 12.46 18.85
N ASP A 28 11.78 11.81 17.76
CA ASP A 28 13.13 11.27 17.56
C ASP A 28 13.39 11.13 16.05
N GLU A 29 13.88 12.20 15.44
CA GLU A 29 14.11 12.24 14.01
C GLU A 29 15.11 11.19 13.53
N GLU A 30 16.28 11.15 14.17
CA GLU A 30 17.34 10.22 13.76
C GLU A 30 16.96 8.76 13.98
N GLY A 31 16.35 8.48 15.13
CA GLY A 31 15.91 7.12 15.47
C GLY A 31 14.81 6.64 14.53
N THR A 32 13.86 7.50 14.20
CA THR A 32 12.77 7.18 13.28
C THR A 32 13.31 6.87 11.89
N LEU A 33 14.22 7.69 11.37
CA LEU A 33 14.83 7.45 10.07
C LEU A 33 15.62 6.15 10.05
N ARG A 34 16.37 5.87 11.12
CA ARG A 34 17.16 4.64 11.22
C ARG A 34 16.24 3.41 11.20
N GLN A 35 15.16 3.46 11.97
CA GLN A 35 14.21 2.36 12.03
C GLN A 35 13.51 2.17 10.69
N LEU A 36 13.09 3.25 10.04
CA LEU A 36 12.43 3.17 8.74
C LEU A 36 13.34 2.52 7.69
N LYS A 37 14.60 2.93 7.65
CA LYS A 37 15.57 2.35 6.72
C LYS A 37 15.77 0.87 6.98
N ALA A 38 15.85 0.47 8.26
CA ALA A 38 16.00 -0.93 8.63
C ALA A 38 14.79 -1.76 8.20
N HIS A 39 13.58 -1.26 8.45
CA HIS A 39 12.35 -1.96 8.06
C HIS A 39 12.25 -2.08 6.54
N ARG A 40 12.60 -1.04 5.81
CA ARG A 40 12.60 -1.11 4.34
C ARG A 40 13.59 -2.14 3.83
N LYS A 41 14.80 -2.12 4.34
CA LYS A 41 15.85 -3.02 3.88
C LYS A 41 15.60 -4.47 4.26
N GLU A 42 15.11 -4.70 5.46
CA GLU A 42 15.02 -6.05 6.03
C GLU A 42 13.69 -6.74 5.79
N LEU A 43 12.63 -5.99 5.58
CA LEU A 43 11.29 -6.55 5.39
C LEU A 43 10.60 -6.08 4.12
N VAL A 44 10.40 -4.77 3.98
CA VAL A 44 9.51 -4.23 2.95
C VAL A 44 10.04 -4.52 1.54
N ASN A 45 11.27 -4.13 1.27
CA ASN A 45 11.85 -4.31 -0.07
C ASN A 45 11.99 -5.78 -0.45
N PRO A 46 12.45 -6.68 0.46
CA PRO A 46 12.47 -8.11 0.14
C PRO A 46 11.10 -8.70 -0.15
N LYS A 47 10.07 -8.29 0.59
CA LYS A 47 8.70 -8.77 0.34
C LYS A 47 8.16 -8.29 -0.99
N ILE A 48 8.41 -7.04 -1.34
CA ILE A 48 8.00 -6.52 -2.64
C ILE A 48 8.64 -7.33 -3.77
N THR A 49 9.94 -7.60 -3.68
CA THR A 49 10.65 -8.40 -4.67
C THR A 49 10.12 -9.84 -4.72
N GLU A 50 9.90 -10.44 -3.56
CA GLU A 50 9.38 -11.81 -3.47
C GLU A 50 8.03 -11.93 -4.17
N HIS A 51 7.18 -10.94 -4.06
CA HIS A 51 5.85 -10.91 -4.67
C HIS A 51 5.85 -10.24 -6.06
N ARG A 52 7.02 -10.02 -6.64
CA ARG A 52 7.17 -9.51 -8.02
C ARG A 52 6.66 -8.08 -8.20
N GLY A 53 6.75 -7.28 -7.15
CA GLY A 53 6.42 -5.87 -7.24
C GLY A 53 7.58 -5.04 -7.74
N ARG A 54 7.27 -3.87 -8.28
CA ARG A 54 8.28 -2.91 -8.71
C ARG A 54 8.05 -1.61 -7.94
N ILE A 55 9.04 -1.18 -7.19
CA ILE A 55 8.97 0.11 -6.50
C ILE A 55 9.07 1.21 -7.54
N VAL A 56 8.01 2.00 -7.69
CA VAL A 56 7.97 3.10 -8.64
C VAL A 56 8.75 4.28 -8.08
N LYS A 57 8.45 4.63 -6.82
CA LYS A 57 9.14 5.71 -6.13
C LYS A 57 8.92 5.61 -4.62
N THR A 58 9.81 6.24 -3.87
CA THR A 58 9.64 6.46 -2.44
C THR A 58 9.66 7.97 -2.19
N THR A 59 8.86 8.41 -1.21
CA THR A 59 8.90 9.77 -0.70
C THR A 59 9.19 9.64 0.79
N GLY A 60 9.59 10.67 1.50
CA GLY A 60 9.91 10.60 2.93
C GLY A 60 9.44 9.32 3.64
N ASP A 61 8.16 9.26 3.98
CA ASP A 61 7.56 8.10 4.64
C ASP A 61 6.76 7.21 3.69
N GLY A 62 6.55 7.63 2.46
CA GLY A 62 5.65 6.97 1.52
C GLY A 62 6.34 6.12 0.47
N MET A 63 5.55 5.29 -0.17
CA MET A 63 6.04 4.38 -1.20
C MET A 63 4.92 4.08 -2.18
N LEU A 64 5.25 4.03 -3.46
CA LEU A 64 4.33 3.65 -4.52
C LEU A 64 4.92 2.46 -5.25
N VAL A 65 4.16 1.38 -5.31
CA VAL A 65 4.62 0.10 -5.87
C VAL A 65 3.61 -0.38 -6.91
N GLU A 66 4.11 -0.95 -7.96
CA GLU A 66 3.29 -1.51 -9.03
C GLU A 66 3.44 -3.03 -9.06
N PHE A 67 2.31 -3.73 -9.21
CA PHE A 67 2.29 -5.19 -9.39
C PHE A 67 1.51 -5.52 -10.66
N VAL A 68 1.94 -6.54 -11.36
CA VAL A 68 1.17 -7.08 -12.49
C VAL A 68 -0.04 -7.85 -11.95
N SER A 69 0.14 -8.57 -10.84
CA SER A 69 -0.90 -9.39 -10.24
C SER A 69 -1.50 -8.72 -9.01
N VAL A 70 -2.81 -8.58 -9.00
CA VAL A 70 -3.55 -8.07 -7.85
C VAL A 70 -3.39 -9.01 -6.65
N VAL A 71 -3.39 -10.32 -6.91
CA VAL A 71 -3.19 -11.32 -5.86
C VAL A 71 -1.84 -11.13 -5.17
N ASP A 72 -0.79 -10.91 -5.97
CA ASP A 72 0.55 -10.66 -5.43
C ASP A 72 0.59 -9.38 -4.59
N ALA A 73 -0.10 -8.34 -5.03
CA ALA A 73 -0.14 -7.07 -4.29
C ALA A 73 -0.76 -7.25 -2.90
N VAL A 74 -1.89 -7.95 -2.82
CA VAL A 74 -2.57 -8.17 -1.55
C VAL A 74 -1.76 -9.07 -0.63
N ARG A 75 -1.19 -10.16 -1.17
CA ARG A 75 -0.32 -11.04 -0.37
C ARG A 75 0.89 -10.30 0.16
N CYS A 76 1.50 -9.46 -0.66
CA CYS A 76 2.63 -8.65 -0.25
C CYS A 76 2.26 -7.74 0.92
N ALA A 77 1.12 -7.06 0.81
CA ALA A 77 0.64 -6.15 1.86
C ALA A 77 0.42 -6.89 3.18
N VAL A 78 -0.20 -8.05 3.13
CA VAL A 78 -0.45 -8.86 4.34
C VAL A 78 0.87 -9.29 4.97
N ASP A 79 1.82 -9.77 4.15
CA ASP A 79 3.14 -10.19 4.65
C ASP A 79 3.89 -9.03 5.30
N ILE A 80 3.86 -7.86 4.69
CA ILE A 80 4.51 -6.67 5.24
C ILE A 80 3.87 -6.29 6.57
N GLN A 81 2.55 -6.22 6.63
CA GLN A 81 1.86 -5.78 7.84
C GLN A 81 2.05 -6.78 9.00
N ARG A 82 2.01 -8.09 8.71
CA ARG A 82 2.29 -9.11 9.71
C ARG A 82 3.73 -9.00 10.21
N GLY A 83 4.67 -8.83 9.29
CA GLY A 83 6.08 -8.69 9.63
C GLY A 83 6.36 -7.45 10.46
N MET A 84 5.70 -6.33 10.16
CA MET A 84 5.84 -5.11 10.94
C MET A 84 5.30 -5.27 12.35
N ALA A 85 4.12 -5.89 12.49
CA ALA A 85 3.54 -6.15 13.81
C ALA A 85 4.49 -6.98 14.67
N GLU A 86 5.11 -8.00 14.07
CA GLU A 86 6.05 -8.86 14.75
C GLU A 86 7.34 -8.12 15.12
N ARG A 87 7.90 -7.34 14.19
CA ARG A 87 9.15 -6.61 14.41
C ARG A 87 9.02 -5.51 15.47
N THR A 88 7.82 -4.97 15.67
CA THR A 88 7.61 -3.87 16.62
C THR A 88 6.87 -4.29 17.88
N SER A 89 6.65 -5.58 18.07
CA SER A 89 5.81 -6.09 19.18
C SER A 89 6.35 -5.73 20.57
N ASP A 90 7.67 -5.58 20.73
CA ASP A 90 8.27 -5.23 22.02
C ASP A 90 8.32 -3.72 22.24
N LEU A 91 7.90 -2.91 21.32
CA LEU A 91 7.90 -1.47 21.48
C LEU A 91 6.56 -0.96 21.99
N PRO A 92 6.53 0.13 22.79
CA PRO A 92 5.28 0.79 23.14
C PRO A 92 4.58 1.26 21.87
N ALA A 93 3.25 1.27 21.89
CA ALA A 93 2.46 1.64 20.73
C ALA A 93 2.86 2.99 20.12
N GLU A 94 3.17 3.97 20.97
CA GLU A 94 3.51 5.31 20.48
C GLU A 94 4.87 5.40 19.81
N LYS A 95 5.68 4.36 19.89
CA LYS A 95 7.01 4.30 19.26
C LYS A 95 7.05 3.39 18.05
N ARG A 96 5.96 2.68 17.78
CA ARG A 96 5.94 1.75 16.65
C ARG A 96 5.80 2.47 15.34
N ILE A 97 6.55 2.02 14.34
CA ILE A 97 6.33 2.43 12.96
C ILE A 97 5.26 1.49 12.41
N GLU A 98 4.13 2.04 12.02
CA GLU A 98 3.04 1.28 11.44
C GLU A 98 2.68 1.87 10.08
N PHE A 99 2.59 1.00 9.07
CA PHE A 99 2.22 1.45 7.73
C PHE A 99 0.72 1.43 7.54
N ARG A 100 0.24 2.36 6.71
CA ARG A 100 -1.12 2.30 6.16
C ARG A 100 -0.96 1.94 4.71
N VAL A 101 -1.74 0.97 4.23
CA VAL A 101 -1.61 0.46 2.86
C VAL A 101 -2.94 0.58 2.15
N GLY A 102 -2.91 1.07 0.91
CA GLY A 102 -4.05 1.10 0.01
C GLY A 102 -3.71 0.41 -1.29
N ILE A 103 -4.61 -0.42 -1.80
CA ILE A 103 -4.39 -1.15 -3.05
C ILE A 103 -5.59 -0.97 -3.97
N ASN A 104 -5.31 -0.58 -5.21
CA ASN A 104 -6.30 -0.48 -6.26
C ASN A 104 -5.77 -1.16 -7.52
N VAL A 105 -6.67 -1.54 -8.41
CA VAL A 105 -6.29 -2.02 -9.73
C VAL A 105 -7.01 -1.12 -10.72
N GLY A 106 -6.29 -0.63 -11.68
CA GLY A 106 -6.88 0.29 -12.65
C GLY A 106 -5.91 0.68 -13.74
N ASP A 107 -6.41 1.51 -14.64
CA ASP A 107 -5.65 1.99 -15.76
C ASP A 107 -4.66 3.05 -15.28
N ILE A 108 -3.41 2.93 -15.68
CA ILE A 108 -2.39 3.90 -15.34
C ILE A 108 -1.66 4.36 -16.58
N ILE A 109 -1.04 5.52 -16.46
CA ILE A 109 -0.11 6.02 -17.46
C ILE A 109 1.26 6.00 -16.79
N SER A 110 2.24 5.36 -17.43
CA SER A 110 3.58 5.30 -16.86
C SER A 110 4.61 5.97 -17.76
N ASP A 111 5.56 6.62 -17.13
CA ASP A 111 6.76 7.10 -17.79
C ASP A 111 7.96 6.44 -17.10
N THR A 112 9.15 6.95 -17.31
CA THR A 112 10.39 6.34 -16.82
C THR A 112 10.44 6.24 -15.29
N ASN A 113 9.92 7.23 -14.59
CA ASN A 113 10.12 7.36 -13.15
C ASN A 113 8.84 7.42 -12.32
N ASP A 114 7.67 7.40 -12.93
CA ASP A 114 6.44 7.57 -12.17
C ASP A 114 5.25 6.93 -12.89
N ILE A 115 4.16 6.83 -12.18
CA ILE A 115 2.87 6.40 -12.72
C ILE A 115 1.81 7.43 -12.34
N TYR A 116 0.82 7.60 -13.22
CA TYR A 116 -0.20 8.63 -13.08
C TYR A 116 -1.58 8.07 -13.43
N GLY A 117 -2.61 8.78 -13.04
CA GLY A 117 -3.98 8.47 -13.42
C GLY A 117 -4.90 8.27 -12.23
N ASP A 118 -6.18 8.06 -12.53
CA ASP A 118 -7.20 7.89 -11.50
C ASP A 118 -6.91 6.69 -10.61
N GLY A 119 -6.36 5.62 -11.19
CA GLY A 119 -6.02 4.43 -10.42
C GLY A 119 -5.02 4.70 -9.31
N VAL A 120 -4.05 5.57 -9.56
CA VAL A 120 -3.07 5.97 -8.54
C VAL A 120 -3.73 6.81 -7.46
N ASN A 121 -4.60 7.74 -7.85
CA ASN A 121 -5.31 8.61 -6.91
C ASN A 121 -6.22 7.79 -5.98
N VAL A 122 -6.87 6.77 -6.52
CA VAL A 122 -7.72 5.86 -5.73
C VAL A 122 -6.85 5.11 -4.71
N ALA A 123 -5.70 4.57 -5.12
CA ALA A 123 -4.82 3.85 -4.20
C ALA A 123 -4.35 4.77 -3.06
N ALA A 124 -4.00 6.02 -3.37
CA ALA A 124 -3.58 7.00 -2.37
C ALA A 124 -4.72 7.31 -1.39
N ARG A 125 -5.95 7.41 -1.88
CA ARG A 125 -7.10 7.65 -1.01
C ARG A 125 -7.36 6.46 -0.08
N LEU A 126 -7.25 5.24 -0.62
CA LEU A 126 -7.42 4.02 0.18
C LEU A 126 -6.38 3.96 1.29
N GLU A 127 -5.13 4.28 0.98
CA GLU A 127 -4.07 4.33 1.97
C GLU A 127 -4.42 5.32 3.09
N ALA A 128 -4.92 6.49 2.74
CA ALA A 128 -5.30 7.51 3.73
C ALA A 128 -6.47 7.06 4.61
N LEU A 129 -7.33 6.17 4.10
CA LEU A 129 -8.46 5.63 4.86
C LEU A 129 -8.07 4.44 5.74
N ALA A 130 -6.90 3.85 5.53
CA ALA A 130 -6.48 2.68 6.28
C ALA A 130 -6.13 3.05 7.73
N GLU A 131 -6.38 2.13 8.63
CA GLU A 131 -5.93 2.25 10.00
C GLU A 131 -4.44 1.94 10.08
N PRO A 132 -3.73 2.43 11.10
CA PRO A 132 -2.33 2.04 11.31
C PRO A 132 -2.20 0.52 11.36
N GLY A 133 -1.30 -0.02 10.56
CA GLY A 133 -1.11 -1.47 10.44
C GLY A 133 -2.14 -2.16 9.55
N GLY A 134 -3.07 -1.41 8.94
CA GLY A 134 -4.16 -1.96 8.16
C GLY A 134 -3.97 -1.87 6.65
N ILE A 135 -4.92 -2.47 5.93
CA ILE A 135 -4.92 -2.51 4.47
C ILE A 135 -6.33 -2.23 3.98
N MET A 136 -6.48 -1.25 3.10
CA MET A 136 -7.74 -0.99 2.42
C MET A 136 -7.59 -1.29 0.94
N VAL A 137 -8.60 -1.91 0.36
CA VAL A 137 -8.60 -2.25 -1.06
C VAL A 137 -9.89 -1.73 -1.71
N SER A 138 -9.83 -1.46 -3.00
CA SER A 138 -11.03 -1.08 -3.74
C SER A 138 -11.92 -2.29 -3.98
N ARG A 139 -13.19 -2.06 -4.29
CA ARG A 139 -14.12 -3.13 -4.65
C ARG A 139 -13.58 -3.93 -5.85
N THR A 140 -12.95 -3.28 -6.80
CA THR A 140 -12.36 -3.95 -7.96
C THR A 140 -11.31 -4.96 -7.53
N VAL A 141 -10.44 -4.58 -6.58
CA VAL A 141 -9.45 -5.51 -6.02
C VAL A 141 -10.16 -6.65 -5.29
N HIS A 142 -11.09 -6.31 -4.41
CA HIS A 142 -11.85 -7.31 -3.65
C HIS A 142 -12.48 -8.35 -4.57
N ASP A 143 -13.16 -7.90 -5.61
CA ASP A 143 -13.87 -8.80 -6.53
C ASP A 143 -12.91 -9.72 -7.28
N GLN A 144 -11.70 -9.28 -7.54
CA GLN A 144 -10.70 -10.10 -8.23
C GLN A 144 -10.00 -11.10 -7.33
N VAL A 145 -9.88 -10.82 -6.04
CA VAL A 145 -9.10 -11.70 -5.14
C VAL A 145 -9.95 -12.55 -4.20
N ARG A 146 -11.23 -12.23 -4.06
CA ARG A 146 -12.10 -12.89 -3.06
C ARG A 146 -12.14 -14.42 -3.17
N ASP A 147 -12.05 -14.95 -4.37
CA ASP A 147 -12.07 -16.38 -4.61
C ASP A 147 -10.69 -17.03 -4.69
N LYS A 148 -9.63 -16.22 -4.59
CA LYS A 148 -8.25 -16.69 -4.71
C LYS A 148 -7.47 -16.60 -3.41
N LEU A 149 -7.93 -15.76 -2.49
CA LEU A 149 -7.28 -15.54 -1.20
C LEU A 149 -8.27 -15.84 -0.08
N SER A 150 -7.75 -16.40 1.01
CA SER A 150 -8.58 -16.79 2.15
C SER A 150 -8.59 -15.76 3.27
N PHE A 151 -8.19 -14.53 2.99
CA PHE A 151 -8.27 -13.45 3.98
C PHE A 151 -9.72 -12.97 4.11
N GLY A 152 -10.07 -12.46 5.28
CA GLY A 152 -11.36 -11.85 5.47
C GLY A 152 -11.40 -10.46 4.86
N PHE A 153 -12.57 -10.05 4.36
CA PHE A 153 -12.77 -8.72 3.82
C PHE A 153 -14.01 -8.12 4.47
N LYS A 154 -13.88 -6.89 4.97
CA LYS A 154 -15.02 -6.19 5.56
C LYS A 154 -15.42 -5.04 4.64
N ASP A 155 -16.69 -5.01 4.26
CA ASP A 155 -17.23 -3.93 3.43
C ASP A 155 -17.28 -2.65 4.25
N MET A 156 -16.58 -1.62 3.81
CA MET A 156 -16.50 -0.32 4.50
C MET A 156 -17.38 0.73 3.82
N GLY A 157 -18.19 0.34 2.86
CA GLY A 157 -19.07 1.26 2.15
C GLY A 157 -18.37 2.00 1.02
N GLU A 158 -19.03 3.02 0.51
CA GLU A 158 -18.50 3.84 -0.57
C GLU A 158 -17.86 5.10 -0.02
N GLN A 159 -16.77 5.51 -0.62
CA GLN A 159 -16.01 6.68 -0.21
C GLN A 159 -15.73 7.59 -1.39
N PRO A 160 -15.84 8.92 -1.21
CA PRO A 160 -15.52 9.84 -2.29
C PRO A 160 -14.01 9.93 -2.50
N VAL A 161 -13.61 10.10 -3.74
CA VAL A 161 -12.20 10.32 -4.10
C VAL A 161 -12.16 11.63 -4.90
N LYS A 162 -11.22 12.49 -4.53
CA LYS A 162 -11.09 13.80 -5.17
C LYS A 162 -10.86 13.64 -6.67
N ASN A 163 -11.59 14.42 -7.46
CA ASN A 163 -11.51 14.42 -8.93
C ASN A 163 -12.01 13.15 -9.60
N ILE A 164 -12.70 12.28 -8.88
CA ILE A 164 -13.33 11.10 -9.46
C ILE A 164 -14.84 11.24 -9.27
N ALA A 165 -15.58 11.12 -10.35
CA ALA A 165 -17.01 11.44 -10.36
C ALA A 165 -17.85 10.51 -9.50
N ARG A 166 -17.49 9.24 -9.39
CA ARG A 166 -18.26 8.25 -8.63
C ARG A 166 -17.52 7.82 -7.38
N PRO A 167 -18.23 7.62 -6.28
CA PRO A 167 -17.59 7.08 -5.08
C PRO A 167 -17.08 5.67 -5.33
N ILE A 168 -16.08 5.27 -4.56
CA ILE A 168 -15.40 3.99 -4.70
C ILE A 168 -15.81 3.09 -3.54
N GLY A 169 -16.20 1.85 -3.84
CA GLY A 169 -16.42 0.85 -2.79
C GLY A 169 -15.10 0.46 -2.17
N VAL A 170 -15.07 0.30 -0.85
CA VAL A 170 -13.84 0.07 -0.08
C VAL A 170 -14.02 -1.13 0.82
N TYR A 171 -13.01 -1.98 0.89
CA TYR A 171 -12.97 -3.14 1.78
C TYR A 171 -11.71 -3.12 2.63
N GLN A 172 -11.85 -3.51 3.89
CA GLN A 172 -10.72 -3.67 4.78
C GLN A 172 -10.30 -5.13 4.76
N VAL A 173 -9.00 -5.38 4.62
CA VAL A 173 -8.46 -6.74 4.60
C VAL A 173 -8.12 -7.16 6.02
N SER A 174 -8.55 -8.36 6.41
CA SER A 174 -8.13 -8.94 7.68
C SER A 174 -6.77 -9.59 7.50
N LEU A 175 -5.87 -9.37 8.45
CA LEU A 175 -4.55 -9.99 8.41
C LEU A 175 -4.59 -11.47 8.81
N ILE A 176 -5.73 -11.95 9.26
CA ILE A 176 -5.90 -13.35 9.68
C ILE A 176 -6.64 -14.10 8.58
N GLU A 177 -6.09 -15.23 8.16
CA GLU A 177 -6.75 -16.05 7.16
C GLU A 177 -8.02 -16.68 7.72
N ASN A 178 -9.06 -16.76 6.88
CA ASN A 178 -10.27 -17.47 7.24
C ASN A 178 -10.00 -18.97 7.09
N THR A 179 -10.30 -19.73 8.11
CA THR A 179 -10.15 -21.20 8.07
C THR A 179 -11.49 -21.86 7.86
#